data_4e63e54a4f732f50e84767411e604397
#
_entry.id   4e63e54a4f732f50e84767411e604397
#
_cell.length_a   1.000
_cell.length_b   1.000
_cell.length_c   1.000
_cell.angle_alpha   90.00
_cell.angle_beta   90.00
_cell.angle_gamma   90.00
#
_symmetry.space_group_name_H-M   'P 1'
#
loop_
_entity.id
_entity.type
_entity.pdbx_description
1 polymer ?
#
loop_
_entity_poly.entity_id
_entity_poly.type
_entity_poly.pdbx_seq_one_letter_code
_entity_poly.pdbx_strand_id
1 'polypeptide(L)'
;VKILQDEGYIEVFGENFTLAEKIAMFSKMKKYVSTAGAGVTNCLWVKDHDVSVGGIHTPGFPFPGPNHNRHICSNGSSRAIISIYPGKVQFIDPAQGAKSYNSPWYIADTNKFKEWVKTI
;
A
#
# COMPACT_ATOMS: atom_id res chain seq x y z
N VAL A 1 10.52 -2.67 3.70
CA VAL A 1 10.09 -2.40 5.09
C VAL A 1 11.01 -1.38 5.76
N LYS A 2 12.33 -1.64 5.83
CA LYS A 2 13.27 -0.74 6.54
C LYS A 2 13.18 0.73 6.10
N ILE A 3 13.09 1.02 4.81
CA ILE A 3 12.95 2.40 4.30
C ILE A 3 11.70 3.09 4.88
N LEU A 4 10.59 2.38 4.96
CA LEU A 4 9.36 2.91 5.55
C LEU A 4 9.51 3.14 7.05
N GLN A 5 10.16 2.23 7.75
CA GLN A 5 10.43 2.37 9.18
C GLN A 5 11.35 3.57 9.46
N ASP A 6 12.38 3.78 8.63
CA ASP A 6 13.29 4.94 8.73
C ASP A 6 12.54 6.28 8.49
N GLU A 7 11.44 6.27 7.73
CA GLU A 7 10.56 7.42 7.52
C GLU A 7 9.39 7.51 8.53
N GLY A 8 9.45 6.72 9.59
CA GLY A 8 8.50 6.76 10.71
C GLY A 8 7.22 5.96 10.54
N TYR A 9 7.13 5.10 9.52
CA TYR A 9 6.01 4.20 9.36
C TYR A 9 6.08 3.03 10.32
N ILE A 10 4.93 2.57 10.76
CA ILE A 10 4.77 1.39 11.60
C ILE A 10 4.28 0.25 10.72
N GLU A 11 4.96 -0.89 10.79
CA GLU A 11 4.50 -2.12 10.12
C GLU A 11 3.34 -2.75 10.90
N VAL A 12 2.26 -3.05 10.19
CA VAL A 12 1.05 -3.60 10.79
C VAL A 12 0.68 -4.93 10.13
N PHE A 13 0.63 -5.97 10.92
CA PHE A 13 0.10 -7.28 10.53
C PHE A 13 -1.35 -7.39 11.02
N GLY A 14 -2.30 -7.22 10.11
CA GLY A 14 -3.71 -7.13 10.44
C GLY A 14 -4.29 -8.34 11.18
N GLU A 15 -3.70 -9.52 10.98
CA GLU A 15 -4.08 -10.75 11.68
C GLU A 15 -3.81 -10.72 13.19
N ASN A 16 -2.92 -9.84 13.65
CA ASN A 16 -2.57 -9.71 15.06
C ASN A 16 -3.57 -8.83 15.85
N PHE A 17 -4.59 -8.29 15.20
CA PHE A 17 -5.52 -7.34 15.80
C PHE A 17 -6.98 -7.77 15.61
N THR A 18 -7.81 -7.50 16.62
CA THR A 18 -9.26 -7.61 16.50
C THR A 18 -9.81 -6.55 15.54
N LEU A 19 -11.04 -6.71 15.09
CA LEU A 19 -11.70 -5.71 14.22
C LEU A 19 -11.79 -4.35 14.93
N ALA A 20 -12.15 -4.33 16.21
CA ALA A 20 -12.25 -3.09 16.98
C ALA A 20 -10.90 -2.36 17.09
N GLU A 21 -9.83 -3.09 17.32
CA GLU A 21 -8.45 -2.54 17.36
C GLU A 21 -8.02 -1.99 15.99
N LYS A 22 -8.35 -2.70 14.90
CA LYS A 22 -8.09 -2.22 13.53
C LYS A 22 -8.82 -0.92 13.25
N ILE A 23 -10.09 -0.84 13.57
CA ILE A 23 -10.89 0.38 13.39
C ILE A 23 -10.28 1.54 14.17
N ALA A 24 -9.96 1.32 15.45
CA ALA A 24 -9.36 2.35 16.30
C ALA A 24 -8.01 2.85 15.76
N MET A 25 -7.17 1.95 15.29
CA MET A 25 -5.85 2.27 14.73
C MET A 25 -5.97 2.98 13.38
N PHE A 26 -6.70 2.39 12.44
CA PHE A 26 -6.80 2.92 11.08
C PHE A 26 -7.61 4.22 11.01
N SER A 27 -8.57 4.45 11.91
CA SER A 27 -9.32 5.72 11.95
C SER A 27 -8.43 6.94 12.18
N LYS A 28 -7.26 6.76 12.79
CA LYS A 28 -6.29 7.82 13.11
C LYS A 28 -5.15 7.93 12.10
N MET A 29 -5.04 6.99 11.15
CA MET A 29 -3.91 7.00 10.21
C MET A 29 -3.96 8.23 9.31
N LYS A 30 -2.80 8.80 9.06
CA LYS A 30 -2.62 9.94 8.15
C LYS A 30 -1.91 9.53 6.86
N LYS A 31 -1.09 8.51 6.95
CA LYS A 31 -0.36 7.94 5.82
C LYS A 31 -0.49 6.42 5.84
N TYR A 32 -0.63 5.84 4.67
CA TYR A 32 -0.74 4.39 4.51
C TYR A 32 0.04 3.95 3.27
N VAL A 33 0.90 2.98 3.41
CA VAL A 33 1.63 2.38 2.29
C VAL A 33 1.40 0.89 2.29
N SER A 34 0.95 0.37 1.17
CA SER A 34 0.77 -1.08 0.99
C SER A 34 0.91 -1.50 -0.46
N THR A 35 0.96 -2.80 -0.66
CA THR A 35 0.70 -3.37 -1.99
C THR A 35 -0.73 -3.09 -2.42
N ALA A 36 -0.94 -2.92 -3.71
CA ALA A 36 -2.29 -2.81 -4.27
C ALA A 36 -3.11 -4.06 -3.94
N GLY A 37 -4.28 -3.86 -3.37
CA GLY A 37 -5.15 -4.96 -2.97
C GLY A 37 -6.16 -4.55 -1.91
N ALA A 38 -6.83 -5.54 -1.33
CA ALA A 38 -7.92 -5.34 -0.38
C ALA A 38 -7.50 -4.59 0.91
N GLY A 39 -6.21 -4.61 1.27
CA GLY A 39 -5.70 -3.89 2.44
C GLY A 39 -5.99 -2.40 2.43
N VAL A 40 -6.07 -1.77 1.25
CA VAL A 40 -6.39 -0.33 1.14
C VAL A 40 -7.82 0.01 1.57
N THR A 41 -8.70 -0.97 1.72
CA THR A 41 -10.06 -0.76 2.26
C THR A 41 -10.05 -0.23 3.70
N ASN A 42 -8.97 -0.39 4.43
CA ASN A 42 -8.81 0.20 5.76
C ASN A 42 -8.91 1.72 5.77
N CYS A 43 -8.76 2.38 4.62
CA CYS A 43 -9.01 3.81 4.46
C CYS A 43 -10.48 4.21 4.75
N LEU A 44 -11.42 3.26 4.71
CA LEU A 44 -12.84 3.46 5.07
C LEU A 44 -13.03 3.99 6.50
N TRP A 45 -12.12 3.66 7.38
CA TRP A 45 -12.20 4.04 8.79
C TRP A 45 -11.79 5.50 9.05
N VAL A 46 -11.11 6.14 8.08
CA VAL A 46 -10.70 7.55 8.19
C VAL A 46 -11.86 8.45 7.79
N LYS A 47 -12.40 9.24 8.72
CA LYS A 47 -13.58 10.08 8.48
C LYS A 47 -13.35 11.57 8.62
N ASP A 48 -12.48 11.97 9.53
CA ASP A 48 -12.38 13.36 9.98
C ASP A 48 -11.20 14.13 9.39
N HIS A 49 -10.34 13.46 8.62
CA HIS A 49 -9.16 14.07 7.98
C HIS A 49 -8.80 13.34 6.70
N ASP A 50 -7.92 13.95 5.90
CA ASP A 50 -7.37 13.33 4.71
C ASP A 50 -6.35 12.26 5.05
N VAL A 51 -6.26 11.23 4.22
CA VAL A 51 -5.26 10.18 4.30
C VAL A 51 -4.49 10.08 3.00
N SER A 52 -3.16 10.09 3.09
CA SER A 52 -2.28 9.85 1.95
C SER A 52 -2.01 8.36 1.80
N VAL A 53 -2.29 7.82 0.63
CA VAL A 53 -2.18 6.39 0.35
C VAL A 53 -1.11 6.14 -0.71
N GLY A 54 -0.07 5.44 -0.34
CA GLY A 54 0.94 4.92 -1.25
C GLY A 54 0.62 3.50 -1.69
N GLY A 55 0.42 3.30 -2.98
CA GLY A 55 0.16 1.98 -3.56
C GLY A 55 1.37 1.43 -4.32
N ILE A 56 1.72 0.18 -4.05
CA ILE A 56 2.76 -0.55 -4.76
C ILE A 56 2.08 -1.65 -5.57
N HIS A 57 2.17 -1.56 -6.90
CA HIS A 57 1.66 -2.61 -7.78
C HIS A 57 2.70 -3.70 -7.95
N THR A 58 2.36 -4.91 -7.55
CA THR A 58 3.21 -6.08 -7.74
C THR A 58 3.19 -6.56 -9.19
N PRO A 59 4.30 -7.09 -9.71
CA PRO A 59 4.32 -7.66 -11.05
C PRO A 59 3.32 -8.83 -11.14
N GLY A 60 2.65 -8.98 -12.27
CA GLY A 60 1.68 -10.05 -12.48
C GLY A 60 0.33 -9.88 -11.77
N PHE A 61 0.11 -8.77 -11.06
CA PHE A 61 -1.20 -8.48 -10.51
C PHE A 61 -2.21 -8.21 -11.64
N PRO A 62 -3.38 -8.88 -11.65
CA PRO A 62 -4.30 -8.85 -12.82
C PRO A 62 -5.04 -7.52 -13.00
N PHE A 63 -4.97 -6.61 -12.04
CA PHE A 63 -5.62 -5.31 -12.12
C PHE A 63 -4.60 -4.25 -12.53
N PRO A 64 -4.63 -3.82 -13.78
CA PRO A 64 -3.69 -2.82 -14.27
C PRO A 64 -4.06 -1.43 -13.74
N GLY A 65 -3.09 -0.76 -13.19
CA GLY A 65 -3.07 0.67 -13.09
C GLY A 65 -3.58 1.30 -11.80
N PRO A 66 -3.42 2.60 -11.70
CA PRO A 66 -3.69 3.40 -10.51
C PRO A 66 -5.17 3.43 -10.09
N ASN A 67 -6.07 3.07 -10.99
CA ASN A 67 -7.51 3.14 -10.73
C ASN A 67 -7.99 2.11 -9.72
N HIS A 68 -7.29 0.98 -9.57
CA HIS A 68 -7.72 -0.05 -8.61
C HIS A 68 -7.73 0.48 -7.17
N ASN A 69 -6.60 1.01 -6.71
CA ASN A 69 -6.54 1.60 -5.36
C ASN A 69 -7.51 2.77 -5.20
N ARG A 70 -7.67 3.56 -6.23
CA ARG A 70 -8.62 4.68 -6.24
C ARG A 70 -10.05 4.21 -6.05
N HIS A 71 -10.48 3.15 -6.73
CA HIS A 71 -11.82 2.60 -6.55
C HIS A 71 -12.05 2.06 -5.14
N ILE A 72 -11.09 1.32 -4.60
CA ILE A 72 -11.20 0.76 -3.26
C ILE A 72 -11.27 1.88 -2.21
N CYS A 73 -10.43 2.90 -2.32
CA CYS A 73 -10.43 4.01 -1.38
C CYS A 73 -11.64 4.94 -1.55
N SER A 74 -12.11 5.19 -2.77
CA SER A 74 -13.20 6.13 -3.04
C SER A 74 -14.57 5.63 -2.57
N ASN A 75 -14.76 4.33 -2.47
CA ASN A 75 -16.02 3.77 -2.00
C ASN A 75 -16.30 4.04 -0.50
N GLY A 76 -15.34 4.55 0.23
CA GLY A 76 -15.50 4.81 1.66
C GLY A 76 -14.95 6.13 2.16
N SER A 77 -13.98 6.72 1.49
CA SER A 77 -13.41 8.02 1.87
C SER A 77 -13.13 8.83 0.62
N SER A 78 -13.87 9.90 0.43
CA SER A 78 -13.58 10.93 -0.59
C SER A 78 -12.28 11.70 -0.32
N ARG A 79 -11.63 11.42 0.80
CA ARG A 79 -10.45 12.11 1.31
C ARG A 79 -9.14 11.35 1.13
N ALA A 80 -9.16 10.23 0.43
CA ALA A 80 -7.94 9.49 0.14
C ALA A 80 -7.17 10.14 -1.01
N ILE A 81 -5.95 10.54 -0.76
CA ILE A 81 -5.00 11.06 -1.74
C ILE A 81 -4.07 9.93 -2.12
N ILE A 82 -4.18 9.45 -3.36
CA ILE A 82 -3.50 8.23 -3.79
C ILE A 82 -2.29 8.55 -4.64
N SER A 83 -1.15 7.98 -4.26
CA SER A 83 0.10 8.01 -5.02
C SER A 83 0.54 6.58 -5.33
N ILE A 84 0.77 6.28 -6.59
CA ILE A 84 1.28 4.96 -7.01
C ILE A 84 2.79 5.04 -7.20
N TYR A 85 3.49 4.05 -6.66
CA TYR A 85 4.94 3.95 -6.86
C TYR A 85 5.27 3.82 -8.37
N PRO A 86 6.04 4.76 -8.93
CA PRO A 86 6.31 4.79 -10.37
C PRO A 86 7.48 3.91 -10.80
N GLY A 87 8.15 3.27 -9.84
CA GLY A 87 9.34 2.45 -10.11
C GLY A 87 9.00 1.00 -10.43
N LYS A 88 10.03 0.25 -10.74
CA LYS A 88 9.91 -1.18 -11.05
C LYS A 88 9.84 -2.02 -9.77
N VAL A 89 8.90 -2.96 -9.78
CA VAL A 89 8.79 -4.04 -8.82
C VAL A 89 9.00 -5.34 -9.58
N GLN A 90 9.88 -6.21 -9.08
CA GLN A 90 10.30 -7.42 -9.77
C GLN A 90 10.17 -8.63 -8.87
N PHE A 91 9.80 -9.78 -9.42
CA PHE A 91 9.88 -11.04 -8.70
C PHE A 91 11.34 -11.42 -8.45
N ILE A 92 11.61 -12.01 -7.28
CA ILE A 92 12.94 -12.56 -6.96
C ILE A 92 13.25 -13.69 -7.94
N ASP A 93 12.26 -14.55 -8.21
CA ASP A 93 12.33 -15.56 -9.26
C ASP A 93 11.27 -15.27 -10.33
N PRO A 94 11.65 -14.74 -11.50
CA PRO A 94 10.71 -14.42 -12.58
C PRO A 94 9.90 -15.63 -13.07
N ALA A 95 10.46 -16.83 -13.02
CA ALA A 95 9.77 -18.06 -13.42
C ALA A 95 8.63 -18.41 -12.45
N GLN A 96 8.80 -18.14 -11.17
CA GLN A 96 7.75 -18.32 -10.15
C GLN A 96 6.67 -17.23 -10.28
N GLY A 97 7.07 -16.00 -10.52
CA GLY A 97 6.17 -14.87 -10.71
C GLY A 97 5.15 -15.07 -11.81
N ALA A 98 5.54 -15.73 -12.89
CA ALA A 98 4.62 -16.10 -13.99
C ALA A 98 3.51 -17.08 -13.56
N LYS A 99 3.69 -17.80 -12.47
CA LYS A 99 2.75 -18.80 -11.94
C LYS A 99 1.94 -18.30 -10.74
N SER A 100 2.45 -17.32 -10.01
CA SER A 100 1.80 -16.82 -8.80
C SER A 100 2.22 -15.39 -8.48
N TYR A 101 1.27 -14.49 -8.43
CA TYR A 101 1.49 -13.10 -7.98
C TYR A 101 1.73 -12.97 -6.46
N ASN A 102 1.63 -14.06 -5.71
CA ASN A 102 2.05 -14.12 -4.30
C ASN A 102 3.53 -14.46 -4.13
N SER A 103 4.26 -14.69 -5.24
CA SER A 103 5.68 -14.95 -5.18
C SER A 103 6.45 -13.76 -4.62
N PRO A 104 7.56 -13.99 -3.90
CA PRO A 104 8.38 -12.91 -3.33
C PRO A 104 8.86 -11.93 -4.40
N TRP A 105 8.83 -10.66 -4.08
CA TRP A 105 9.22 -9.57 -4.95
C TRP A 105 10.06 -8.52 -4.21
N TYR A 106 10.70 -7.64 -4.94
CA TYR A 106 11.51 -6.56 -4.39
C TYR A 106 11.37 -5.27 -5.20
N ILE A 107 11.70 -4.15 -4.58
CA ILE A 107 11.83 -2.85 -5.22
C ILE A 107 13.20 -2.77 -5.90
N ALA A 108 13.22 -2.63 -7.21
CA ALA A 108 14.47 -2.64 -7.99
C ALA A 108 15.36 -1.41 -7.72
N ASP A 109 14.75 -0.25 -7.52
CA ASP A 109 15.43 1.01 -7.23
C ASP A 109 15.02 1.55 -5.87
N THR A 110 15.84 1.28 -4.86
CA THR A 110 15.58 1.69 -3.47
C THR A 110 15.67 3.20 -3.26
N ASN A 111 16.51 3.91 -4.03
CA ASN A 111 16.61 5.37 -3.95
C ASN A 111 15.34 6.03 -4.49
N LYS A 112 14.87 5.58 -5.64
CA LYS A 112 13.60 6.04 -6.22
C LYS A 112 12.42 5.75 -5.29
N PHE A 113 12.42 4.60 -4.63
CA PHE A 113 11.41 4.26 -3.64
C PHE A 113 11.44 5.21 -2.44
N LYS A 114 12.63 5.49 -1.90
CA LYS A 114 12.82 6.42 -0.79
C LYS A 114 12.32 7.82 -1.13
N GLU A 115 12.67 8.34 -2.31
CA GLU A 115 12.17 9.64 -2.76
C GLU A 115 10.64 9.66 -2.90
N TRP A 116 10.06 8.62 -3.46
CA TRP A 116 8.60 8.52 -3.57
C TRP A 116 7.91 8.46 -2.21
N VAL A 117 8.42 7.70 -1.25
CA VAL A 117 7.85 7.61 0.12
C VAL A 117 7.78 8.98 0.79
N LYS A 118 8.75 9.86 0.55
CA LYS A 118 8.74 11.22 1.07
C LYS A 118 7.64 12.10 0.48
N THR A 119 7.11 11.75 -0.67
CA THR A 119 6.02 12.51 -1.33
C THR A 119 4.63 12.14 -0.81
N ILE A 120 4.50 11.06 -0.04
CA ILE A 120 3.22 10.57 0.50
C ILE A 120 2.81 11.37 1.78
#